data_ecdb4d7e4e36419244b8f1164a9fd5fe
#
_entry.id   ecdb4d7e4e36419244b8f1164a9fd5fe
#
_cell.length_a   1.000
_cell.length_b   1.000
_cell.length_c   1.000
_cell.angle_alpha   90.00
_cell.angle_beta   90.00
_cell.angle_gamma   90.00
#
_symmetry.space_group_name_H-M   'P 1'
#
loop_
_entity.id
_entity.type
_entity.pdbx_description
1 polymer ?
#
loop_
_entity_poly.entity_id
_entity_poly.type
_entity_poly.pdbx_seq_one_letter_code
_entity_poly.pdbx_strand_id
1 'polypeptide(L)'
;YAISSVSDKGYLVEGKTVKDSQFKMPLYEFSGACAGCGEPAYIKLVTQLYGDRMMIANATGCSSIWGGSAPTTPYTVNHEGKGPAWANSLFEDNAEFGYGMYLGVKQIRNKIKEDMQELISMPEASSFKDVFENWIANMNNGEASKEASKKVIEAIENCNCDGRAKELIECLREKKDYLVKKSQWIVGGDGWAYDIGYGGLDHVLASGEDINVLVFDTEIYSNTG
;
A
#
# COMPACT_ATOMS: atom_id res chain seq x y z
N TYR A 1 -21.10 8.50 -11.69
CA TYR A 1 -21.47 9.91 -11.47
C TYR A 1 -21.50 10.26 -9.99
N ALA A 2 -22.32 9.56 -9.16
CA ALA A 2 -22.48 9.90 -7.74
C ALA A 2 -21.15 9.92 -6.97
N ILE A 3 -20.31 8.90 -7.13
CA ILE A 3 -19.01 8.81 -6.46
C ILE A 3 -18.04 9.90 -6.92
N SER A 4 -17.96 10.15 -8.22
CA SER A 4 -17.04 11.15 -8.77
C SER A 4 -17.47 12.59 -8.49
N SER A 5 -18.74 12.82 -8.14
CA SER A 5 -19.27 14.15 -7.82
C SER A 5 -19.17 14.53 -6.34
N VAL A 6 -18.85 13.58 -5.45
CA VAL A 6 -18.74 13.82 -4.02
C VAL A 6 -17.26 14.01 -3.66
N SER A 7 -16.92 15.15 -3.06
CA SER A 7 -15.57 15.41 -2.57
C SER A 7 -15.28 14.63 -1.29
N ASP A 8 -14.02 14.25 -1.09
CA ASP A 8 -13.53 13.71 0.18
C ASP A 8 -13.82 14.71 1.32
N LYS A 9 -14.35 14.22 2.42
CA LYS A 9 -14.69 14.99 3.62
C LYS A 9 -13.80 14.67 4.82
N GLY A 10 -12.76 13.86 4.61
CA GLY A 10 -11.84 13.45 5.67
C GLY A 10 -11.19 14.60 6.43
N TYR A 11 -11.07 15.77 5.79
CA TYR A 11 -10.54 16.99 6.42
C TYR A 11 -11.45 17.60 7.50
N LEU A 12 -12.70 17.17 7.58
CA LEU A 12 -13.67 17.67 8.59
C LEU A 12 -13.52 17.01 9.96
N VAL A 13 -12.70 15.97 10.06
CA VAL A 13 -12.56 15.14 11.26
C VAL A 13 -11.09 14.84 11.56
N GLU A 14 -10.79 14.54 12.83
CA GLU A 14 -9.42 14.19 13.24
C GLU A 14 -8.96 12.78 12.79
N GLY A 15 -9.88 11.93 12.35
CA GLY A 15 -9.59 10.61 11.84
C GLY A 15 -9.20 9.56 12.89
N LYS A 16 -9.56 9.81 14.17
CA LYS A 16 -9.17 8.96 15.31
C LYS A 16 -10.21 7.89 15.68
N THR A 17 -11.41 7.97 15.14
CA THR A 17 -12.50 7.03 15.46
C THR A 17 -13.02 6.34 14.21
N VAL A 18 -13.75 5.21 14.39
CA VAL A 18 -14.44 4.54 13.28
C VAL A 18 -15.45 5.48 12.62
N LYS A 19 -16.14 6.31 13.39
CA LYS A 19 -17.03 7.34 12.86
C LYS A 19 -16.29 8.31 11.94
N ASP A 20 -15.12 8.76 12.33
CA ASP A 20 -14.31 9.69 11.54
C ASP A 20 -13.85 9.08 10.23
N SER A 21 -13.52 7.79 10.23
CA SER A 21 -13.09 7.08 9.02
C SER A 21 -14.16 7.11 7.92
N GLN A 22 -15.45 7.18 8.29
CA GLN A 22 -16.57 7.19 7.35
C GLN A 22 -16.71 8.52 6.58
N PHE A 23 -15.98 9.56 6.97
CA PHE A 23 -15.86 10.80 6.19
C PHE A 23 -14.79 10.73 5.09
N LYS A 24 -13.93 9.71 5.14
CA LYS A 24 -12.93 9.45 4.09
C LYS A 24 -13.56 8.68 2.94
N MET A 25 -13.12 8.98 1.72
CA MET A 25 -13.56 8.26 0.52
C MET A 25 -13.17 6.78 0.63
N PRO A 26 -14.12 5.84 0.54
CA PRO A 26 -13.80 4.43 0.45
C PRO A 26 -13.17 4.11 -0.92
N LEU A 27 -12.14 3.27 -0.91
CA LEU A 27 -11.51 2.81 -2.15
C LEU A 27 -11.87 1.35 -2.46
N TYR A 28 -12.94 0.90 -1.86
CA TYR A 28 -13.60 -0.39 -2.10
C TYR A 28 -15.10 -0.23 -1.85
N GLU A 29 -15.91 -0.39 -2.90
CA GLU A 29 -17.39 -0.37 -2.82
C GLU A 29 -18.02 -1.17 -3.97
N PHE A 30 -19.27 -1.57 -3.78
CA PHE A 30 -20.08 -2.25 -4.80
C PHE A 30 -19.51 -3.59 -5.24
N SER A 31 -19.08 -4.40 -4.27
CA SER A 31 -18.55 -5.74 -4.53
C SER A 31 -19.61 -6.73 -4.99
N GLY A 32 -19.15 -7.79 -5.68
CA GLY A 32 -19.97 -8.94 -6.02
C GLY A 32 -20.10 -9.98 -4.90
N ALA A 33 -19.91 -9.62 -3.63
CA ALA A 33 -20.10 -10.51 -2.49
C ALA A 33 -21.56 -10.94 -2.32
N CYS A 34 -21.78 -12.05 -1.64
CA CYS A 34 -23.12 -12.56 -1.35
C CYS A 34 -23.96 -11.54 -0.56
N ALA A 35 -25.27 -11.56 -0.76
CA ALA A 35 -26.18 -10.72 0.00
C ALA A 35 -26.04 -10.98 1.52
N GLY A 36 -25.80 -9.91 2.30
CA GLY A 36 -25.59 -10.03 3.74
C GLY A 36 -24.18 -10.43 4.17
N CYS A 37 -23.21 -10.55 3.26
CA CYS A 37 -21.82 -10.83 3.61
C CYS A 37 -21.23 -9.69 4.46
N GLY A 38 -20.58 -10.03 5.58
CA GLY A 38 -19.95 -9.07 6.48
C GLY A 38 -18.53 -8.64 6.08
N GLU A 39 -17.81 -9.44 5.28
CA GLU A 39 -16.41 -9.21 4.91
C GLU A 39 -16.18 -7.86 4.20
N PRO A 40 -17.03 -7.43 3.22
CA PRO A 40 -16.83 -6.16 2.52
C PRO A 40 -16.78 -4.93 3.41
N ALA A 41 -17.48 -4.93 4.55
CA ALA A 41 -17.48 -3.81 5.49
C ALA A 41 -16.10 -3.58 6.11
N TYR A 42 -15.37 -4.64 6.42
CA TYR A 42 -14.02 -4.56 6.99
C TYR A 42 -13.00 -4.06 5.96
N ILE A 43 -13.00 -4.63 4.76
CA ILE A 43 -12.05 -4.20 3.72
C ILE A 43 -12.34 -2.76 3.28
N LYS A 44 -13.60 -2.35 3.20
CA LYS A 44 -13.98 -0.97 2.97
C LYS A 44 -13.34 -0.03 3.99
N LEU A 45 -13.48 -0.34 5.29
CA LEU A 45 -12.88 0.45 6.37
C LEU A 45 -11.35 0.52 6.23
N VAL A 46 -10.69 -0.60 5.96
CA VAL A 46 -9.23 -0.63 5.77
C VAL A 46 -8.80 0.24 4.58
N THR A 47 -9.56 0.24 3.48
CA THR A 47 -9.25 1.11 2.33
C THR A 47 -9.47 2.59 2.63
N GLN A 48 -10.41 2.95 3.52
CA GLN A 48 -10.60 4.33 3.96
C GLN A 48 -9.41 4.85 4.80
N LEU A 49 -8.71 3.93 5.48
CA LEU A 49 -7.57 4.28 6.35
C LEU A 49 -6.22 4.26 5.61
N TYR A 50 -6.02 3.31 4.69
CA TYR A 50 -4.71 3.02 4.11
C TYR A 50 -4.72 2.92 2.58
N GLY A 51 -5.89 2.95 1.94
CA GLY A 51 -6.08 2.57 0.56
C GLY A 51 -5.22 3.32 -0.46
N ASP A 52 -4.91 4.60 -0.22
CA ASP A 52 -4.09 5.44 -1.10
C ASP A 52 -2.63 4.95 -1.27
N ARG A 53 -2.15 4.10 -0.36
CA ARG A 53 -0.79 3.54 -0.36
C ARG A 53 -0.76 2.04 -0.09
N MET A 54 -1.90 1.38 -0.23
CA MET A 54 -2.08 -0.02 0.12
C MET A 54 -1.61 -0.95 -0.99
N MET A 55 -0.94 -2.04 -0.63
CA MET A 55 -0.62 -3.17 -1.49
C MET A 55 -1.23 -4.42 -0.87
N ILE A 56 -1.94 -5.21 -1.66
CA ILE A 56 -2.71 -6.36 -1.19
C ILE A 56 -2.26 -7.61 -1.94
N ALA A 57 -1.77 -8.59 -1.19
CA ALA A 57 -1.65 -9.98 -1.61
C ALA A 57 -2.88 -10.73 -1.08
N ASN A 58 -3.70 -11.29 -1.95
CA ASN A 58 -4.96 -11.92 -1.57
C ASN A 58 -4.91 -13.43 -1.87
N ALA A 59 -5.18 -14.25 -0.87
CA ALA A 59 -5.32 -15.68 -1.05
C ALA A 59 -6.58 -16.00 -1.88
N THR A 60 -6.50 -16.99 -2.76
CA THR A 60 -7.67 -17.51 -3.46
C THR A 60 -8.73 -17.94 -2.45
N GLY A 61 -9.97 -17.50 -2.64
CA GLY A 61 -11.11 -17.75 -1.76
C GLY A 61 -12.19 -16.69 -1.96
N CYS A 62 -13.12 -16.54 -1.00
CA CYS A 62 -14.18 -15.53 -1.08
C CYS A 62 -13.63 -14.12 -1.28
N SER A 63 -12.60 -13.75 -0.51
CA SER A 63 -12.01 -12.41 -0.58
C SER A 63 -11.35 -12.10 -1.93
N SER A 64 -10.81 -13.10 -2.63
CA SER A 64 -10.31 -12.90 -3.99
C SER A 64 -11.43 -12.81 -5.02
N ILE A 65 -12.52 -13.54 -4.83
CA ILE A 65 -13.67 -13.52 -5.75
C ILE A 65 -14.33 -12.14 -5.72
N TRP A 66 -14.76 -11.68 -4.55
CA TRP A 66 -15.36 -10.34 -4.45
C TRP A 66 -14.34 -9.19 -4.59
N GLY A 67 -13.03 -9.46 -4.45
CA GLY A 67 -11.96 -8.46 -4.56
C GLY A 67 -11.51 -8.15 -5.99
N GLY A 68 -11.51 -9.14 -6.89
CA GLY A 68 -10.97 -8.91 -8.23
C GLY A 68 -11.14 -10.03 -9.23
N SER A 69 -11.54 -11.25 -8.80
CA SER A 69 -11.73 -12.40 -9.71
C SER A 69 -13.12 -12.45 -10.32
N ALA A 70 -14.11 -11.78 -9.73
CA ALA A 70 -15.42 -11.55 -10.35
C ALA A 70 -15.29 -10.55 -11.51
N PRO A 71 -16.26 -10.46 -12.43
CA PRO A 71 -16.11 -9.65 -13.65
C PRO A 71 -15.87 -8.15 -13.41
N THR A 72 -16.08 -7.67 -12.19
CA THR A 72 -15.82 -6.28 -11.81
C THR A 72 -14.91 -6.21 -10.59
N THR A 73 -13.92 -5.33 -10.64
CA THR A 73 -13.07 -5.02 -9.49
C THR A 73 -13.68 -3.88 -8.69
N PRO A 74 -14.04 -4.08 -7.41
CA PRO A 74 -14.62 -3.04 -6.56
C PRO A 74 -13.60 -2.06 -6.00
N TYR A 75 -12.30 -2.34 -6.12
CA TYR A 75 -11.24 -1.41 -5.76
C TYR A 75 -11.16 -0.26 -6.75
N THR A 76 -10.92 0.94 -6.23
CA THR A 76 -10.85 2.17 -7.02
C THR A 76 -9.73 3.08 -6.53
N VAL A 77 -9.58 4.23 -7.16
CA VAL A 77 -8.60 5.26 -6.80
C VAL A 77 -9.30 6.51 -6.27
N ASN A 78 -8.57 7.27 -5.46
CA ASN A 78 -9.01 8.57 -4.99
C ASN A 78 -8.87 9.67 -6.07
N HIS A 79 -9.18 10.91 -5.73
CA HIS A 79 -9.09 12.06 -6.66
C HIS A 79 -7.66 12.36 -7.15
N GLU A 80 -6.63 11.85 -6.44
CA GLU A 80 -5.22 11.96 -6.85
C GLU A 80 -4.76 10.77 -7.73
N GLY A 81 -5.67 9.85 -8.09
CA GLY A 81 -5.35 8.65 -8.85
C GLY A 81 -4.61 7.58 -8.03
N LYS A 82 -4.66 7.64 -6.70
CA LYS A 82 -4.02 6.70 -5.78
C LYS A 82 -5.06 5.74 -5.20
N GLY A 83 -4.72 4.46 -5.15
CA GLY A 83 -5.58 3.41 -4.60
C GLY A 83 -4.84 2.11 -4.37
N PRO A 84 -5.54 1.08 -3.84
CA PRO A 84 -4.94 -0.20 -3.57
C PRO A 84 -4.39 -0.87 -4.83
N ALA A 85 -3.15 -1.37 -4.75
CA ALA A 85 -2.60 -2.31 -5.71
C ALA A 85 -2.94 -3.72 -5.22
N TRP A 86 -3.82 -4.41 -5.95
CA TRP A 86 -4.32 -5.72 -5.57
C TRP A 86 -3.78 -6.81 -6.50
N ALA A 87 -3.31 -7.91 -5.92
CA ALA A 87 -2.90 -9.10 -6.64
C ALA A 87 -3.40 -10.35 -5.94
N ASN A 88 -3.91 -11.31 -6.74
CA ASN A 88 -4.29 -12.63 -6.26
C ASN A 88 -3.09 -13.56 -6.27
N SER A 89 -2.97 -14.40 -5.24
CA SER A 89 -2.02 -15.52 -5.18
C SER A 89 -2.77 -16.84 -5.20
N LEU A 90 -2.05 -17.95 -5.20
CA LEU A 90 -2.62 -19.25 -4.93
C LEU A 90 -3.13 -19.35 -3.48
N PHE A 91 -3.96 -20.35 -3.21
CA PHE A 91 -4.56 -20.54 -1.89
C PHE A 91 -3.49 -20.84 -0.82
N GLU A 92 -2.47 -21.61 -1.20
CA GLU A 92 -1.42 -22.09 -0.32
C GLU A 92 -0.25 -21.13 -0.11
N ASP A 93 0.05 -20.23 -1.06
CA ASP A 93 1.31 -19.46 -1.11
C ASP A 93 1.17 -17.96 -0.81
N ASN A 94 0.01 -17.53 -0.33
CA ASN A 94 -0.28 -16.10 -0.20
C ASN A 94 0.63 -15.37 0.80
N ALA A 95 1.05 -16.04 1.87
CA ALA A 95 1.94 -15.45 2.85
C ALA A 95 3.31 -15.14 2.23
N GLU A 96 3.88 -16.10 1.51
CA GLU A 96 5.16 -15.99 0.81
C GLU A 96 5.09 -14.95 -0.30
N PHE A 97 4.00 -14.94 -1.07
CA PHE A 97 3.78 -13.95 -2.12
C PHE A 97 3.72 -12.53 -1.56
N GLY A 98 2.94 -12.30 -0.51
CA GLY A 98 2.84 -10.99 0.13
C GLY A 98 4.15 -10.56 0.81
N TYR A 99 4.88 -11.51 1.38
CA TYR A 99 6.21 -11.27 1.93
C TYR A 99 7.21 -10.86 0.85
N GLY A 100 7.20 -11.57 -0.29
CA GLY A 100 8.02 -11.23 -1.46
C GLY A 100 7.72 -9.83 -2.00
N MET A 101 6.45 -9.43 -2.09
CA MET A 101 6.06 -8.07 -2.46
C MET A 101 6.64 -7.03 -1.51
N TYR A 102 6.56 -7.29 -0.20
CA TYR A 102 7.12 -6.39 0.81
C TYR A 102 8.64 -6.25 0.66
N LEU A 103 9.37 -7.38 0.55
CA LEU A 103 10.83 -7.38 0.39
C LEU A 103 11.26 -6.62 -0.87
N GLY A 104 10.55 -6.80 -1.99
CA GLY A 104 10.81 -6.05 -3.21
C GLY A 104 10.68 -4.55 -3.03
N VAL A 105 9.59 -4.09 -2.41
CA VAL A 105 9.39 -2.67 -2.09
C VAL A 105 10.44 -2.15 -1.11
N LYS A 106 10.76 -2.92 -0.07
CA LYS A 106 11.79 -2.56 0.92
C LYS A 106 13.15 -2.37 0.24
N GLN A 107 13.53 -3.25 -0.67
CA GLN A 107 14.79 -3.15 -1.41
C GLN A 107 14.82 -1.91 -2.32
N ILE A 108 13.73 -1.65 -3.07
CA ILE A 108 13.63 -0.45 -3.92
C ILE A 108 13.78 0.82 -3.06
N ARG A 109 13.12 0.90 -1.91
CA ARG A 109 13.19 2.05 -1.00
C ARG A 109 14.57 2.22 -0.37
N ASN A 110 15.24 1.11 -0.03
CA ASN A 110 16.62 1.15 0.44
C ASN A 110 17.56 1.69 -0.65
N LYS A 111 17.36 1.27 -1.90
CA LYS A 111 18.14 1.81 -3.03
C LYS A 111 17.89 3.30 -3.26
N ILE A 112 16.65 3.77 -3.15
CA ILE A 112 16.31 5.21 -3.17
C ILE A 112 17.09 5.96 -2.07
N LYS A 113 17.11 5.41 -0.85
CA LYS A 113 17.87 5.99 0.27
C LYS A 113 19.38 6.09 -0.03
N GLU A 114 19.98 5.03 -0.56
CA GLU A 114 21.38 5.01 -0.96
C GLU A 114 21.68 6.06 -2.04
N ASP A 115 20.85 6.13 -3.08
CA ASP A 115 20.98 7.11 -4.16
C ASP A 115 20.86 8.55 -3.64
N MET A 116 19.96 8.82 -2.69
CA MET A 116 19.87 10.12 -2.03
C MET A 116 21.09 10.42 -1.15
N GLN A 117 21.64 9.43 -0.42
CA GLN A 117 22.85 9.60 0.39
C GLN A 117 24.07 9.92 -0.48
N GLU A 118 24.19 9.27 -1.65
CA GLU A 118 25.22 9.58 -2.63
C GLU A 118 25.07 11.04 -3.13
N LEU A 119 23.85 11.45 -3.50
CA LEU A 119 23.56 12.84 -3.93
C LEU A 119 23.88 13.88 -2.86
N ILE A 120 23.56 13.63 -1.59
CA ILE A 120 23.85 14.54 -0.47
C ILE A 120 25.37 14.81 -0.35
N SER A 121 26.19 13.84 -0.75
CA SER A 121 27.67 13.99 -0.72
C SER A 121 28.23 14.78 -1.90
N MET A 122 27.42 15.11 -2.92
CA MET A 122 27.83 15.80 -4.13
C MET A 122 27.60 17.32 -4.02
N PRO A 123 28.57 18.16 -4.39
CA PRO A 123 28.42 19.61 -4.35
C PRO A 123 27.28 20.13 -5.22
N GLU A 124 27.03 19.48 -6.37
CA GLU A 124 26.00 19.85 -7.34
C GLU A 124 24.57 19.66 -6.79
N ALA A 125 24.41 18.78 -5.81
CA ALA A 125 23.12 18.47 -5.18
C ALA A 125 22.93 19.13 -3.81
N SER A 126 23.83 20.03 -3.42
CA SER A 126 23.81 20.68 -2.10
C SER A 126 22.51 21.40 -1.76
N SER A 127 21.80 21.93 -2.77
CA SER A 127 20.50 22.59 -2.61
C SER A 127 19.36 21.63 -2.23
N PHE A 128 19.52 20.32 -2.41
CA PHE A 128 18.50 19.30 -2.12
C PHE A 128 18.78 18.54 -0.82
N LYS A 129 19.90 18.81 -0.16
CA LYS A 129 20.36 18.09 1.02
C LYS A 129 19.27 17.99 2.09
N ASP A 130 18.71 19.10 2.52
CA ASP A 130 17.71 19.15 3.58
C ASP A 130 16.44 18.36 3.21
N VAL A 131 16.05 18.37 1.93
CA VAL A 131 14.88 17.65 1.42
C VAL A 131 15.12 16.14 1.48
N PHE A 132 16.29 15.68 1.05
CA PHE A 132 16.63 14.27 1.07
C PHE A 132 16.84 13.75 2.49
N GLU A 133 17.53 14.49 3.35
CA GLU A 133 17.68 14.14 4.77
C GLU A 133 16.32 14.05 5.47
N ASN A 134 15.41 15.00 5.21
CA ASN A 134 14.06 14.95 5.74
C ASN A 134 13.29 13.72 5.26
N TRP A 135 13.42 13.33 3.99
CA TRP A 135 12.77 12.12 3.49
C TRP A 135 13.35 10.86 4.16
N ILE A 136 14.68 10.74 4.26
CA ILE A 136 15.36 9.62 4.91
C ILE A 136 14.90 9.46 6.35
N ALA A 137 14.77 10.57 7.10
CA ALA A 137 14.30 10.54 8.49
C ALA A 137 12.84 10.09 8.63
N ASN A 138 12.00 10.36 7.63
CA ASN A 138 10.57 10.10 7.68
C ASN A 138 10.11 8.92 6.79
N MET A 139 11.02 8.28 6.07
CA MET A 139 10.67 7.26 5.07
C MET A 139 9.84 6.09 5.63
N ASN A 140 9.97 5.77 6.92
CA ASN A 140 9.27 4.67 7.56
C ASN A 140 7.95 5.09 8.25
N ASN A 141 7.55 6.35 8.18
CA ASN A 141 6.28 6.82 8.69
C ASN A 141 5.28 7.02 7.53
N GLY A 142 4.08 6.44 7.62
CA GLY A 142 3.09 6.45 6.54
C GLY A 142 2.68 7.86 6.12
N GLU A 143 2.32 8.72 7.07
CA GLU A 143 1.82 10.08 6.78
C GLU A 143 2.98 11.06 6.54
N ALA A 144 4.02 11.04 7.38
CA ALA A 144 5.17 11.93 7.21
C ALA A 144 5.91 11.67 5.88
N SER A 145 5.95 10.41 5.40
CA SER A 145 6.53 10.09 4.11
C SER A 145 5.76 10.70 2.93
N LYS A 146 4.44 10.91 3.03
CA LYS A 146 3.65 11.57 1.98
C LYS A 146 4.12 13.01 1.76
N GLU A 147 4.22 13.77 2.85
CA GLU A 147 4.66 15.16 2.78
C GLU A 147 6.14 15.30 2.36
N ALA A 148 6.99 14.43 2.89
CA ALA A 148 8.41 14.40 2.49
C ALA A 148 8.57 14.03 1.00
N SER A 149 7.77 13.07 0.50
CA SER A 149 7.81 12.66 -0.90
C SER A 149 7.38 13.75 -1.88
N LYS A 150 6.38 14.58 -1.55
CA LYS A 150 5.97 15.73 -2.37
C LYS A 150 7.15 16.68 -2.59
N LYS A 151 7.88 17.01 -1.52
CA LYS A 151 9.07 17.89 -1.58
C LYS A 151 10.19 17.28 -2.40
N VAL A 152 10.41 15.96 -2.28
CA VAL A 152 11.42 15.25 -3.09
C VAL A 152 11.04 15.29 -4.57
N ILE A 153 9.79 15.02 -4.92
CA ILE A 153 9.31 15.05 -6.32
C ILE A 153 9.51 16.45 -6.90
N GLU A 154 9.10 17.50 -6.19
CA GLU A 154 9.29 18.88 -6.62
C GLU A 154 10.78 19.22 -6.83
N ALA A 155 11.65 18.77 -5.93
CA ALA A 155 13.08 19.00 -6.02
C ALA A 155 13.71 18.29 -7.23
N ILE A 156 13.42 17.00 -7.44
CA ILE A 156 13.99 16.23 -8.55
C ILE A 156 13.45 16.66 -9.92
N GLU A 157 12.20 17.13 -10.00
CA GLU A 157 11.62 17.64 -11.27
C GLU A 157 12.29 18.95 -11.72
N ASN A 158 12.72 19.78 -10.80
CA ASN A 158 13.37 21.07 -11.07
C ASN A 158 14.92 20.98 -11.14
N CYS A 159 15.52 19.80 -10.99
CA CYS A 159 16.96 19.63 -11.04
C CYS A 159 17.50 19.64 -12.47
N ASN A 160 18.46 20.54 -12.74
CA ASN A 160 19.28 20.57 -13.94
C ASN A 160 20.72 20.18 -13.56
N CYS A 161 20.90 18.91 -13.18
CA CYS A 161 22.18 18.36 -12.81
C CYS A 161 22.86 17.68 -14.02
N ASP A 162 24.19 17.56 -13.98
CA ASP A 162 24.98 16.88 -15.00
C ASP A 162 25.72 15.68 -14.45
N GLY A 163 26.30 14.85 -15.33
CA GLY A 163 27.13 13.72 -14.96
C GLY A 163 26.43 12.70 -14.05
N ARG A 164 27.12 12.24 -13.02
CA ARG A 164 26.63 11.22 -12.08
C ARG A 164 25.38 11.66 -11.30
N ALA A 165 25.30 12.93 -10.92
CA ALA A 165 24.13 13.47 -10.23
C ALA A 165 22.87 13.37 -11.10
N LYS A 166 22.98 13.59 -12.41
CA LYS A 166 21.87 13.44 -13.35
C LYS A 166 21.38 11.99 -13.39
N GLU A 167 22.28 11.01 -13.50
CA GLU A 167 21.92 9.59 -13.51
C GLU A 167 21.13 9.20 -12.27
N LEU A 168 21.56 9.62 -11.09
CA LEU A 168 20.87 9.34 -9.83
C LEU A 168 19.50 10.01 -9.76
N ILE A 169 19.38 11.26 -10.22
CA ILE A 169 18.09 11.97 -10.26
C ILE A 169 17.11 11.26 -11.22
N GLU A 170 17.57 10.80 -12.38
CA GLU A 170 16.71 10.02 -13.28
C GLU A 170 16.25 8.69 -12.64
N CYS A 171 17.16 8.00 -11.94
CA CYS A 171 16.79 6.81 -11.15
C CYS A 171 15.73 7.11 -10.08
N LEU A 172 15.81 8.27 -9.42
CA LEU A 172 14.80 8.69 -8.44
C LEU A 172 13.45 9.02 -9.11
N ARG A 173 13.47 9.67 -10.28
CA ARG A 173 12.26 9.96 -11.07
C ARG A 173 11.52 8.68 -11.49
N GLU A 174 12.25 7.67 -11.97
CA GLU A 174 11.67 6.37 -12.32
C GLU A 174 11.03 5.66 -11.13
N LYS A 175 11.60 5.84 -9.92
CA LYS A 175 11.13 5.20 -8.69
C LYS A 175 10.24 6.08 -7.82
N LYS A 176 9.77 7.23 -8.32
CA LYS A 176 9.00 8.21 -7.51
C LYS A 176 7.76 7.63 -6.83
N ASP A 177 7.12 6.62 -7.41
CA ASP A 177 5.95 5.97 -6.83
C ASP A 177 6.27 5.14 -5.56
N TYR A 178 7.54 4.86 -5.29
CA TYR A 178 8.02 4.17 -4.08
C TYR A 178 8.49 5.13 -2.97
N LEU A 179 8.49 6.44 -3.19
CA LEU A 179 8.85 7.42 -2.18
C LEU A 179 7.90 7.39 -0.97
N VAL A 180 6.60 7.29 -1.21
CA VAL A 180 5.60 7.13 -0.15
C VAL A 180 5.68 5.73 0.43
N LYS A 181 5.70 5.62 1.77
CA LYS A 181 5.69 4.33 2.46
C LYS A 181 4.44 3.54 2.08
N LYS A 182 4.62 2.38 1.46
CA LYS A 182 3.52 1.45 1.17
C LYS A 182 3.00 0.82 2.47
N SER A 183 1.71 0.48 2.47
CA SER A 183 1.08 -0.32 3.51
C SER A 183 0.86 -1.71 2.92
N GLN A 184 1.69 -2.68 3.30
CA GLN A 184 1.60 -4.05 2.79
C GLN A 184 0.58 -4.85 3.60
N TRP A 185 -0.31 -5.52 2.90
CA TRP A 185 -1.36 -6.36 3.44
C TRP A 185 -1.35 -7.74 2.82
N ILE A 186 -1.53 -8.75 3.66
CA ILE A 186 -1.78 -10.14 3.26
C ILE A 186 -3.19 -10.45 3.73
N VAL A 187 -4.07 -10.83 2.81
CA VAL A 187 -5.50 -10.98 3.05
C VAL A 187 -5.95 -12.36 2.63
N GLY A 188 -6.79 -13.00 3.45
CA GLY A 188 -7.38 -14.29 3.13
C GLY A 188 -8.39 -14.74 4.18
N GLY A 189 -8.96 -15.90 3.97
CA GLY A 189 -9.89 -16.54 4.92
C GLY A 189 -9.19 -17.51 5.88
N ASP A 190 -9.99 -18.13 6.74
CA ASP A 190 -9.56 -19.08 7.75
C ASP A 190 -8.90 -20.34 7.15
N GLY A 191 -9.42 -20.89 6.08
CA GLY A 191 -8.79 -22.05 5.43
C GLY A 191 -7.37 -21.79 4.94
N TRP A 192 -7.09 -20.59 4.46
CA TRP A 192 -5.73 -20.16 4.17
C TRP A 192 -4.92 -20.01 5.46
N ALA A 193 -5.41 -19.20 6.39
CA ALA A 193 -4.62 -18.74 7.51
C ALA A 193 -4.35 -19.83 8.55
N TYR A 194 -5.32 -20.73 8.79
CA TYR A 194 -5.27 -21.72 9.88
C TYR A 194 -4.95 -23.13 9.42
N ASP A 195 -4.92 -23.39 8.11
CA ASP A 195 -4.66 -24.71 7.55
C ASP A 195 -3.56 -24.64 6.47
N ILE A 196 -3.91 -24.55 5.19
CA ILE A 196 -2.97 -24.75 4.08
C ILE A 196 -1.85 -23.72 4.03
N GLY A 197 -2.13 -22.45 4.36
CA GLY A 197 -1.16 -21.35 4.36
C GLY A 197 -0.49 -21.08 5.70
N TYR A 198 -0.80 -21.86 6.74
CA TYR A 198 -0.34 -21.58 8.10
C TYR A 198 1.19 -21.53 8.23
N GLY A 199 1.91 -22.46 7.63
CA GLY A 199 3.37 -22.52 7.73
C GLY A 199 4.07 -21.28 7.17
N GLY A 200 3.62 -20.77 6.01
CA GLY A 200 4.11 -19.52 5.45
C GLY A 200 3.73 -18.30 6.30
N LEU A 201 2.49 -18.28 6.79
CA LEU A 201 2.01 -17.19 7.64
C LEU A 201 2.77 -17.14 8.98
N ASP A 202 3.01 -18.28 9.63
CA ASP A 202 3.81 -18.36 10.86
C ASP A 202 5.21 -17.78 10.65
N HIS A 203 5.87 -18.13 9.54
CA HIS A 203 7.17 -17.58 9.18
C HIS A 203 7.14 -16.06 8.97
N VAL A 204 6.14 -15.55 8.24
CA VAL A 204 5.98 -14.11 8.01
C VAL A 204 5.79 -13.36 9.33
N LEU A 205 4.94 -13.85 10.23
CA LEU A 205 4.72 -13.25 11.54
C LEU A 205 5.99 -13.28 12.40
N ALA A 206 6.73 -14.39 12.36
CA ALA A 206 8.00 -14.54 13.08
C ALA A 206 9.12 -13.63 12.55
N SER A 207 9.04 -13.18 11.28
CA SER A 207 10.04 -12.29 10.69
C SER A 207 10.10 -10.90 11.31
N GLY A 208 9.02 -10.45 11.97
CA GLY A 208 8.90 -9.11 12.55
C GLY A 208 8.91 -7.97 11.55
N GLU A 209 8.69 -8.24 10.26
CA GLU A 209 8.62 -7.22 9.22
C GLU A 209 7.30 -6.44 9.28
N ASP A 210 7.30 -5.22 8.75
CA ASP A 210 6.16 -4.29 8.76
C ASP A 210 5.09 -4.70 7.72
N ILE A 211 4.42 -5.79 8.00
CA ILE A 211 3.37 -6.39 7.17
C ILE A 211 2.10 -6.53 8.01
N ASN A 212 0.97 -6.18 7.42
CA ASN A 212 -0.34 -6.35 8.04
C ASN A 212 -0.99 -7.63 7.51
N VAL A 213 -1.55 -8.43 8.39
CA VAL A 213 -2.31 -9.63 8.05
C VAL A 213 -3.78 -9.39 8.40
N LEU A 214 -4.67 -9.63 7.45
CA LEU A 214 -6.12 -9.56 7.66
C LEU A 214 -6.74 -10.91 7.34
N VAL A 215 -7.21 -11.60 8.35
CA VAL A 215 -7.93 -12.86 8.23
C VAL A 215 -9.42 -12.61 8.38
N PHE A 216 -10.20 -12.99 7.36
CA PHE A 216 -11.65 -13.05 7.46
C PHE A 216 -12.03 -14.42 8.04
N ASP A 217 -12.21 -14.43 9.33
CA ASP A 217 -12.52 -15.64 10.10
C ASP A 217 -14.03 -15.86 10.14
N THR A 218 -14.48 -16.87 9.42
CA THR A 218 -15.88 -17.30 9.34
C THR A 218 -16.11 -18.66 10.02
N GLU A 219 -15.06 -19.23 10.60
CA GLU A 219 -15.02 -20.56 11.23
C GLU A 219 -15.36 -21.74 10.30
N ILE A 220 -15.37 -21.49 8.97
CA ILE A 220 -15.60 -22.51 7.95
C ILE A 220 -14.81 -22.21 6.67
N TYR A 221 -14.59 -23.23 5.83
CA TYR A 221 -14.15 -23.04 4.44
C TYR A 221 -15.30 -22.48 3.59
N SER A 222 -15.51 -21.18 3.66
CA SER A 222 -16.72 -20.54 3.08
C SER A 222 -16.80 -20.57 1.56
N ASN A 223 -15.67 -20.72 0.86
CA ASN A 223 -15.64 -20.75 -0.62
C ASN A 223 -15.49 -22.15 -1.18
N THR A 224 -14.72 -22.99 -0.56
CA THR A 224 -14.39 -24.32 -1.06
C THR A 224 -15.22 -25.44 -0.43
N GLY A 225 -16.10 -25.11 0.52
CA GLY A 225 -17.03 -26.03 1.17
C GLY A 225 -16.50 -26.76 2.36
#